data_07d2725b51c2564cc5dd73d4ba1babcd
#
_entry.id   07d2725b51c2564cc5dd73d4ba1babcd
#
_cell.length_a   1.000
_cell.length_b   1.000
_cell.length_c   1.000
_cell.angle_alpha   90.00
_cell.angle_beta   90.00
_cell.angle_gamma   90.00
#
_symmetry.space_group_name_H-M   'P 1'
#
loop_
_entity.id
_entity.type
_entity.pdbx_description
1 polymer ?
#
loop_
_entity_poly.entity_id
_entity_poly.type
_entity_poly.pdbx_seq_one_letter_code
_entity_poly.pdbx_strand_id
1 'polypeptide(L)'
;MFEMLSTPLIVGLFVVWFWFLLLSYKGQPKGLWTLALANTGERFGYYTMLAVFVLFLGDNFGFDAGWASETFSTFLSVVYLLPLFGGMLADRYGYSKMVVIGIFVMFLGYLILSVPMGGSSPALVAMCAGLLLVSLGTGLFKGNLQVMVGDLYNSPEFADKRDSGFSLFYMAINLGALFAPTAAISVMNWAQLSLNYSKADSYHFAFAVACVSVIASIIIYYLGKRTFAHVTGVTKKAPAAVAKTESHAQQPAEDDTKERIVCLCLVFAVVISFWMAFHQNGLTLTWFADEYTATKSTGIESMMFDVRNLLACIFIVYGLFGLFQAKGIARSLAGVMVALGAFFLYQMVPAPGVETSVSAPIFQQFNACFVVMLTPVSIALFGWLGSKGKEPKAPVKIGLGMLVAAAAYLMLTLSSVGLPAADPVNHTHQADVAPALLVNTYLILTFAELLLSPIGISFVTKVAPVKYKGLMMGGWFVATAIGNKLVSIPGHMWGMDLTLVWGTLMVICLLAAAFIFAVIKKLNRVS
;
A
#
# COMPACT_ATOMS: atom_id res chain seq x y z
N MET A 1 33.12 4.91 12.83
CA MET A 1 32.96 6.36 12.51
C MET A 1 31.88 6.60 11.46
N PHE A 2 31.88 5.88 10.32
CA PHE A 2 30.84 6.07 9.30
C PHE A 2 29.44 5.67 9.79
N GLU A 3 29.28 4.59 10.56
CA GLU A 3 27.98 4.21 11.15
C GLU A 3 27.36 5.31 12.01
N MET A 4 28.14 6.06 12.76
CA MET A 4 27.66 7.22 13.53
C MET A 4 27.18 8.37 12.63
N LEU A 5 27.75 8.51 11.43
CA LEU A 5 27.43 9.56 10.47
C LEU A 5 26.37 9.12 9.45
N SER A 6 26.11 7.83 9.33
CA SER A 6 25.18 7.28 8.32
C SER A 6 23.75 7.79 8.50
N THR A 7 23.24 7.80 9.72
CA THR A 7 21.89 8.32 10.00
C THR A 7 21.78 9.83 9.73
N PRO A 8 22.67 10.71 10.21
CA PRO A 8 22.67 12.12 9.83
C PRO A 8 22.79 12.34 8.31
N LEU A 9 23.61 11.56 7.61
CA LEU A 9 23.79 11.69 6.16
C LEU A 9 22.50 11.33 5.41
N ILE A 10 21.84 10.22 5.75
CA ILE A 10 20.59 9.83 5.09
C ILE A 10 19.46 10.81 5.39
N VAL A 11 19.41 11.38 6.60
CA VAL A 11 18.49 12.46 6.94
C VAL A 11 18.75 13.70 6.10
N GLY A 12 20.03 14.06 5.92
CA GLY A 12 20.42 15.17 5.03
C GLY A 12 19.98 14.92 3.59
N LEU A 13 20.18 13.71 3.06
CA LEU A 13 19.70 13.31 1.73
C LEU A 13 18.17 13.36 1.62
N PHE A 14 17.46 12.98 2.69
CA PHE A 14 16.01 13.11 2.75
C PHE A 14 15.56 14.57 2.64
N VAL A 15 16.25 15.48 3.30
CA VAL A 15 15.99 16.93 3.19
C VAL A 15 16.25 17.41 1.76
N VAL A 16 17.35 17.00 1.13
CA VAL A 16 17.66 17.33 -0.28
C VAL A 16 16.57 16.83 -1.22
N TRP A 17 16.12 15.59 -1.03
CA TRP A 17 15.03 15.01 -1.80
C TRP A 17 13.71 15.75 -1.59
N PHE A 18 13.39 16.13 -0.36
CA PHE A 18 12.20 16.93 -0.06
C PHE A 18 12.25 18.30 -0.77
N TRP A 19 13.40 18.97 -0.76
CA TRP A 19 13.61 20.20 -1.52
C TRP A 19 13.48 19.98 -3.03
N PHE A 20 14.03 18.91 -3.55
CA PHE A 20 13.85 18.51 -4.95
C PHE A 20 12.35 18.35 -5.30
N LEU A 21 11.58 17.68 -4.45
CA LEU A 21 10.15 17.53 -4.65
C LEU A 21 9.42 18.88 -4.61
N LEU A 22 9.72 19.74 -3.65
CA LEU A 22 9.11 21.08 -3.57
C LEU A 22 9.36 21.91 -4.83
N LEU A 23 10.55 21.81 -5.43
CA LEU A 23 10.89 22.51 -6.66
C LEU A 23 10.24 21.85 -7.90
N SER A 24 10.23 20.53 -7.96
CA SER A 24 9.66 19.77 -9.08
C SER A 24 8.14 19.87 -9.14
N TYR A 25 7.49 19.94 -7.98
CA TYR A 25 6.04 20.08 -7.83
C TYR A 25 5.63 21.49 -7.39
N LYS A 26 6.35 22.50 -7.87
CA LYS A 26 6.08 23.91 -7.53
C LYS A 26 4.66 24.32 -7.89
N GLY A 27 4.03 25.06 -6.97
CA GLY A 27 2.70 25.63 -7.18
C GLY A 27 1.55 24.68 -6.84
N GLN A 28 1.80 23.62 -6.07
CA GLN A 28 0.73 22.82 -5.47
C GLN A 28 0.02 23.58 -4.34
N PRO A 29 -1.29 23.33 -4.11
CA PRO A 29 -2.02 23.97 -3.01
C PRO A 29 -1.41 23.59 -1.65
N LYS A 30 -1.28 24.55 -0.74
CA LYS A 30 -0.66 24.33 0.58
C LYS A 30 -1.35 23.23 1.40
N GLY A 31 -2.66 23.08 1.24
CA GLY A 31 -3.45 22.04 1.90
C GLY A 31 -3.01 20.62 1.54
N LEU A 32 -2.47 20.39 0.33
CA LEU A 32 -1.97 19.08 -0.08
C LEU A 32 -0.90 18.55 0.89
N TRP A 33 0.08 19.36 1.24
CA TRP A 33 1.18 18.96 2.11
C TRP A 33 0.70 18.56 3.50
N THR A 34 -0.24 19.32 4.05
CA THR A 34 -0.84 19.01 5.36
C THR A 34 -1.63 17.71 5.32
N LEU A 35 -2.50 17.54 4.33
CA LEU A 35 -3.34 16.35 4.21
C LEU A 35 -2.48 15.11 3.88
N ALA A 36 -1.44 15.26 3.04
CA ALA A 36 -0.51 14.18 2.74
C ALA A 36 0.29 13.74 3.97
N LEU A 37 0.85 14.68 4.76
CA LEU A 37 1.59 14.35 5.97
C LEU A 37 0.69 13.72 7.05
N ALA A 38 -0.54 14.22 7.23
CA ALA A 38 -1.49 13.59 8.14
C ALA A 38 -1.83 12.16 7.70
N ASN A 39 -1.97 11.93 6.38
CA ASN A 39 -2.19 10.60 5.84
C ASN A 39 -0.96 9.69 6.02
N THR A 40 0.25 10.22 5.83
CA THR A 40 1.50 9.47 6.09
C THR A 40 1.54 8.95 7.51
N GLY A 41 1.22 9.79 8.50
CA GLY A 41 1.20 9.38 9.91
C GLY A 41 0.17 8.27 10.17
N GLU A 42 -1.03 8.43 9.67
CA GLU A 42 -2.09 7.41 9.82
C GLU A 42 -1.71 6.11 9.09
N ARG A 43 -1.20 6.17 7.87
CA ARG A 43 -0.75 5.00 7.11
C ARG A 43 0.45 4.29 7.77
N PHE A 44 1.39 5.05 8.31
CA PHE A 44 2.50 4.48 9.08
C PHE A 44 1.97 3.63 10.25
N GLY A 45 1.01 4.14 11.04
CA GLY A 45 0.41 3.38 12.14
C GLY A 45 -0.31 2.12 11.66
N TYR A 46 -1.11 2.24 10.59
CA TYR A 46 -1.84 1.11 10.01
C TYR A 46 -0.89 0.01 9.54
N TYR A 47 0.15 0.34 8.78
CA TYR A 47 1.11 -0.64 8.28
C TYR A 47 2.05 -1.17 9.36
N THR A 48 2.31 -0.40 10.43
CA THR A 48 3.07 -0.90 11.59
C THR A 48 2.31 -2.04 12.28
N MET A 49 1.00 -1.88 12.47
CA MET A 49 0.16 -2.96 13.00
C MET A 49 0.06 -4.13 12.01
N LEU A 50 -0.21 -3.84 10.73
CA LEU A 50 -0.43 -4.88 9.73
C LEU A 50 0.80 -5.76 9.50
N ALA A 51 2.01 -5.18 9.60
CA ALA A 51 3.28 -5.89 9.40
C ALA A 51 3.46 -7.08 10.35
N VAL A 52 2.94 -6.96 11.56
CA VAL A 52 3.09 -7.98 12.61
C VAL A 52 1.78 -8.72 12.93
N PHE A 53 0.66 -8.30 12.33
CA PHE A 53 -0.67 -8.73 12.75
C PHE A 53 -0.89 -10.24 12.64
N VAL A 54 -0.48 -10.88 11.53
CA VAL A 54 -0.69 -12.31 11.36
C VAL A 54 0.16 -13.14 12.33
N LEU A 55 1.38 -12.70 12.63
CA LEU A 55 2.26 -13.35 13.60
C LEU A 55 1.72 -13.17 15.02
N PHE A 56 1.19 -11.98 15.35
CA PHE A 56 0.51 -11.73 16.61
C PHE A 56 -0.65 -12.68 16.86
N LEU A 57 -1.44 -13.03 15.84
CA LEU A 57 -2.55 -13.97 15.98
C LEU A 57 -2.07 -15.37 16.38
N GLY A 58 -0.99 -15.85 15.79
CA GLY A 58 -0.37 -17.13 16.17
C GLY A 58 0.29 -17.08 17.54
N ASP A 59 1.22 -16.15 17.73
CA ASP A 59 2.06 -16.10 18.95
C ASP A 59 1.28 -15.73 20.23
N ASN A 60 0.22 -14.89 20.13
CA ASN A 60 -0.51 -14.41 21.30
C ASN A 60 -1.77 -15.22 21.60
N PHE A 61 -2.48 -15.71 20.57
CA PHE A 61 -3.74 -16.44 20.75
C PHE A 61 -3.64 -17.92 20.38
N GLY A 62 -2.51 -18.38 19.85
CA GLY A 62 -2.35 -19.75 19.38
C GLY A 62 -3.28 -20.10 18.21
N PHE A 63 -3.61 -19.13 17.37
CA PHE A 63 -4.43 -19.37 16.19
C PHE A 63 -3.63 -20.19 15.17
N ASP A 64 -4.24 -21.26 14.70
CA ASP A 64 -3.74 -21.98 13.54
C ASP A 64 -3.88 -21.14 12.25
N ALA A 65 -3.27 -21.61 11.17
CA ALA A 65 -3.30 -20.91 9.90
C ALA A 65 -4.72 -20.63 9.39
N GLY A 66 -5.68 -21.51 9.66
CA GLY A 66 -7.09 -21.34 9.29
C GLY A 66 -7.73 -20.14 10.01
N TRP A 67 -7.68 -20.12 11.34
CA TRP A 67 -8.25 -19.04 12.14
C TRP A 67 -7.52 -17.71 11.93
N ALA A 68 -6.19 -17.73 11.83
CA ALA A 68 -5.42 -16.52 11.54
C ALA A 68 -5.77 -15.94 10.17
N SER A 69 -5.92 -16.80 9.13
CA SER A 69 -6.34 -16.38 7.79
C SER A 69 -7.73 -15.75 7.77
N GLU A 70 -8.70 -16.38 8.46
CA GLU A 70 -10.06 -15.86 8.55
C GLU A 70 -10.12 -14.50 9.24
N THR A 71 -9.38 -14.35 10.34
CA THR A 71 -9.31 -13.09 11.07
C THR A 71 -8.66 -11.99 10.24
N PHE A 72 -7.50 -12.27 9.64
CA PHE A 72 -6.78 -11.35 8.77
C PHE A 72 -7.62 -10.91 7.56
N SER A 73 -8.18 -11.85 6.81
CA SER A 73 -8.97 -11.58 5.61
C SER A 73 -10.27 -10.83 5.92
N THR A 74 -10.93 -11.17 7.03
CA THR A 74 -12.13 -10.46 7.50
C THR A 74 -11.80 -9.02 7.85
N PHE A 75 -10.72 -8.79 8.63
CA PHE A 75 -10.26 -7.44 8.96
C PHE A 75 -9.99 -6.62 7.68
N LEU A 76 -9.19 -7.15 6.74
CA LEU A 76 -8.92 -6.46 5.47
C LEU A 76 -10.19 -6.19 4.66
N SER A 77 -11.10 -7.16 4.58
CA SER A 77 -12.37 -7.00 3.86
C SER A 77 -13.20 -5.85 4.44
N VAL A 78 -13.35 -5.80 5.76
CA VAL A 78 -14.12 -4.76 6.46
C VAL A 78 -13.47 -3.39 6.30
N VAL A 79 -12.14 -3.27 6.42
CA VAL A 79 -11.39 -2.02 6.21
C VAL A 79 -11.63 -1.42 4.83
N TYR A 80 -11.78 -2.25 3.79
CA TYR A 80 -12.02 -1.77 2.41
C TYR A 80 -13.49 -1.60 2.06
N LEU A 81 -14.40 -2.24 2.80
CA LEU A 81 -15.84 -2.06 2.62
C LEU A 81 -16.37 -0.78 3.30
N LEU A 82 -15.89 -0.48 4.51
CA LEU A 82 -16.40 0.63 5.33
C LEU A 82 -16.21 2.04 4.74
N PRO A 83 -15.21 2.36 3.91
CA PRO A 83 -15.13 3.65 3.22
C PRO A 83 -16.35 3.99 2.37
N LEU A 84 -17.08 2.99 1.85
CA LEU A 84 -18.35 3.21 1.15
C LEU A 84 -19.37 3.89 2.06
N PHE A 85 -19.53 3.41 3.30
CA PHE A 85 -20.44 3.98 4.29
C PHE A 85 -19.89 5.30 4.87
N GLY A 86 -18.56 5.38 5.06
CA GLY A 86 -17.88 6.59 5.52
C GLY A 86 -18.10 7.77 4.56
N GLY A 87 -18.08 7.53 3.25
CA GLY A 87 -18.41 8.53 2.24
C GLY A 87 -19.85 9.03 2.33
N MET A 88 -20.83 8.12 2.44
CA MET A 88 -22.26 8.48 2.60
C MET A 88 -22.49 9.34 3.86
N LEU A 89 -21.79 9.03 4.96
CA LEU A 89 -21.87 9.83 6.18
C LEU A 89 -21.22 11.21 5.99
N ALA A 90 -20.12 11.29 5.26
CA ALA A 90 -19.42 12.54 5.00
C ALA A 90 -20.20 13.47 4.09
N ASP A 91 -20.95 12.96 3.12
CA ASP A 91 -21.85 13.74 2.28
C ASP A 91 -22.94 14.45 3.11
N ARG A 92 -23.35 13.84 4.23
CA ARG A 92 -24.36 14.40 5.13
C ARG A 92 -23.79 15.33 6.21
N TYR A 93 -22.62 14.96 6.78
CA TYR A 93 -22.08 15.61 7.98
C TYR A 93 -20.80 16.42 7.72
N GLY A 94 -20.22 16.34 6.52
CA GLY A 94 -18.99 17.01 6.10
C GLY A 94 -17.74 16.13 6.21
N TYR A 95 -16.87 16.22 5.20
CA TYR A 95 -15.66 15.41 5.06
C TYR A 95 -14.67 15.59 6.21
N SER A 96 -14.35 16.86 6.54
CA SER A 96 -13.42 17.17 7.63
C SER A 96 -13.86 16.62 8.98
N LYS A 97 -15.17 16.68 9.27
CA LYS A 97 -15.71 16.15 10.53
C LYS A 97 -15.58 14.62 10.60
N MET A 98 -15.88 13.93 9.49
CA MET A 98 -15.74 12.47 9.42
C MET A 98 -14.27 12.03 9.51
N VAL A 99 -13.35 12.76 8.88
CA VAL A 99 -11.91 12.51 8.99
C VAL A 99 -11.46 12.60 10.45
N VAL A 100 -11.83 13.64 11.18
CA VAL A 100 -11.46 13.83 12.59
C VAL A 100 -12.05 12.73 13.47
N ILE A 101 -13.34 12.41 13.32
CA ILE A 101 -13.99 11.31 14.06
C ILE A 101 -13.28 9.99 13.74
N GLY A 102 -12.97 9.75 12.46
CA GLY A 102 -12.26 8.55 12.02
C GLY A 102 -10.91 8.36 12.71
N ILE A 103 -10.10 9.43 12.81
CA ILE A 103 -8.81 9.36 13.50
C ILE A 103 -8.99 9.04 15.00
N PHE A 104 -9.96 9.65 15.68
CA PHE A 104 -10.22 9.36 17.09
C PHE A 104 -10.71 7.93 17.31
N VAL A 105 -11.56 7.41 16.44
CA VAL A 105 -12.04 6.03 16.52
C VAL A 105 -10.90 5.04 16.28
N MET A 106 -10.02 5.31 15.30
CA MET A 106 -8.80 4.50 15.08
C MET A 106 -7.87 4.54 16.30
N PHE A 107 -7.66 5.73 16.89
CA PHE A 107 -6.84 5.87 18.09
C PHE A 107 -7.33 4.96 19.21
N LEU A 108 -8.64 4.97 19.50
CA LEU A 108 -9.23 4.07 20.52
C LEU A 108 -9.01 2.60 20.16
N GLY A 109 -9.13 2.23 18.90
CA GLY A 109 -8.87 0.86 18.44
C GLY A 109 -7.42 0.44 18.68
N TYR A 110 -6.45 1.26 18.29
CA TYR A 110 -5.03 0.98 18.55
C TYR A 110 -4.68 1.02 20.05
N LEU A 111 -5.33 1.90 20.83
CA LEU A 111 -5.13 1.95 22.27
C LEU A 111 -5.55 0.63 22.95
N ILE A 112 -6.69 0.08 22.54
CA ILE A 112 -7.13 -1.24 23.05
C ILE A 112 -6.11 -2.33 22.66
N LEU A 113 -5.66 -2.34 21.40
CA LEU A 113 -4.69 -3.32 20.91
C LEU A 113 -3.32 -3.17 21.59
N SER A 114 -2.96 -1.99 22.08
CA SER A 114 -1.66 -1.73 22.72
C SER A 114 -1.56 -2.23 24.16
N VAL A 115 -2.65 -2.72 24.76
CA VAL A 115 -2.66 -3.24 26.12
C VAL A 115 -2.37 -4.74 26.11
N PRO A 116 -1.27 -5.23 26.71
CA PRO A 116 -0.97 -6.64 26.80
C PRO A 116 -1.95 -7.33 27.76
N MET A 117 -2.82 -8.17 27.21
CA MET A 117 -3.84 -8.92 27.97
C MET A 117 -3.66 -10.44 27.86
N GLY A 118 -2.58 -10.90 27.20
CA GLY A 118 -2.31 -12.30 26.91
C GLY A 118 -3.33 -12.92 25.95
N GLY A 119 -3.38 -14.26 25.90
CA GLY A 119 -4.28 -15.03 25.01
C GLY A 119 -5.65 -15.39 25.62
N SER A 120 -6.13 -14.66 26.62
CA SER A 120 -7.38 -14.95 27.31
C SER A 120 -8.63 -14.61 26.48
N SER A 121 -9.81 -15.18 26.82
CA SER A 121 -11.07 -14.85 26.14
C SER A 121 -11.42 -13.36 26.21
N PRO A 122 -11.23 -12.63 27.34
CA PRO A 122 -11.39 -11.17 27.34
C PRO A 122 -10.43 -10.44 26.41
N ALA A 123 -9.18 -10.91 26.27
CA ALA A 123 -8.20 -10.35 25.33
C ALA A 123 -8.66 -10.53 23.87
N LEU A 124 -9.23 -11.68 23.53
CA LEU A 124 -9.81 -11.93 22.21
C LEU A 124 -10.95 -10.96 21.89
N VAL A 125 -11.85 -10.72 22.84
CA VAL A 125 -12.95 -9.74 22.68
C VAL A 125 -12.38 -8.33 22.50
N ALA A 126 -11.37 -7.96 23.29
CA ALA A 126 -10.70 -6.67 23.19
C ALA A 126 -10.01 -6.51 21.83
N MET A 127 -9.32 -7.54 21.33
CA MET A 127 -8.73 -7.55 20.00
C MET A 127 -9.79 -7.33 18.92
N CYS A 128 -10.88 -8.10 18.93
CA CYS A 128 -11.97 -7.94 17.95
C CYS A 128 -12.58 -6.53 18.00
N ALA A 129 -12.81 -5.98 19.20
CA ALA A 129 -13.29 -4.61 19.36
C ALA A 129 -12.29 -3.58 18.83
N GLY A 130 -11.00 -3.75 19.12
CA GLY A 130 -9.93 -2.90 18.60
C GLY A 130 -9.87 -2.91 17.08
N LEU A 131 -9.89 -4.09 16.45
CA LEU A 131 -9.88 -4.24 14.99
C LEU A 131 -11.13 -3.63 14.34
N LEU A 132 -12.30 -3.78 14.95
CA LEU A 132 -13.53 -3.16 14.47
C LEU A 132 -13.44 -1.63 14.53
N LEU A 133 -12.93 -1.06 15.62
CA LEU A 133 -12.73 0.38 15.76
C LEU A 133 -11.70 0.90 14.75
N VAL A 134 -10.58 0.21 14.53
CA VAL A 134 -9.61 0.58 13.50
C VAL A 134 -10.27 0.56 12.12
N SER A 135 -11.07 -0.46 11.81
CA SER A 135 -11.78 -0.56 10.54
C SER A 135 -12.81 0.55 10.34
N LEU A 136 -13.62 0.84 11.36
CA LEU A 136 -14.61 1.93 11.34
C LEU A 136 -13.92 3.29 11.17
N GLY A 137 -12.86 3.55 11.93
CA GLY A 137 -12.09 4.77 11.84
C GLY A 137 -11.46 4.96 10.46
N THR A 138 -10.84 3.89 9.92
CA THR A 138 -10.28 3.90 8.55
C THR A 138 -11.37 4.17 7.50
N GLY A 139 -12.56 3.59 7.66
CA GLY A 139 -13.71 3.83 6.79
C GLY A 139 -14.13 5.29 6.76
N LEU A 140 -14.13 5.96 7.92
CA LEU A 140 -14.45 7.39 8.02
C LEU A 140 -13.32 8.30 7.54
N PHE A 141 -12.07 7.85 7.60
CA PHE A 141 -10.89 8.65 7.28
C PHE A 141 -10.49 8.56 5.80
N LYS A 142 -10.22 7.36 5.31
CA LYS A 142 -9.46 7.11 4.07
C LYS A 142 -10.09 7.74 2.84
N GLY A 143 -11.36 7.43 2.56
CA GLY A 143 -12.05 7.96 1.38
C GLY A 143 -12.27 9.47 1.45
N ASN A 144 -12.66 9.94 2.62
CA ASN A 144 -13.01 11.34 2.85
C ASN A 144 -11.81 12.27 2.74
N LEU A 145 -10.63 11.83 3.23
CA LEU A 145 -9.40 12.60 3.06
C LEU A 145 -9.01 12.74 1.58
N GLN A 146 -9.20 11.68 0.78
CA GLN A 146 -8.95 11.70 -0.67
C GLN A 146 -9.88 12.67 -1.39
N VAL A 147 -11.16 12.75 -0.99
CA VAL A 147 -12.10 13.74 -1.53
C VAL A 147 -11.64 15.17 -1.19
N MET A 148 -11.24 15.42 0.06
CA MET A 148 -10.71 16.74 0.45
C MET A 148 -9.47 17.12 -0.37
N VAL A 149 -8.56 16.18 -0.65
CA VAL A 149 -7.41 16.41 -1.54
C VAL A 149 -7.89 16.76 -2.95
N GLY A 150 -8.89 16.04 -3.48
CA GLY A 150 -9.48 16.33 -4.79
C GLY A 150 -10.07 17.73 -4.87
N ASP A 151 -10.75 18.16 -3.81
CA ASP A 151 -11.42 19.48 -3.74
C ASP A 151 -10.43 20.65 -3.71
N LEU A 152 -9.17 20.45 -3.27
CA LEU A 152 -8.11 21.47 -3.38
C LEU A 152 -7.85 21.91 -4.83
N TYR A 153 -8.18 21.05 -5.79
CA TYR A 153 -7.93 21.25 -7.23
C TYR A 153 -9.16 21.74 -8.00
N ASN A 154 -10.26 22.06 -7.32
CA ASN A 154 -11.47 22.57 -7.96
C ASN A 154 -11.33 24.04 -8.42
N SER A 155 -10.32 24.77 -7.95
CA SER A 155 -10.02 26.12 -8.44
C SER A 155 -9.28 26.08 -9.78
N PRO A 156 -9.54 27.02 -10.72
CA PRO A 156 -8.86 27.07 -12.03
C PRO A 156 -7.33 27.14 -11.92
N GLU A 157 -6.79 27.73 -10.85
CA GLU A 157 -5.35 27.88 -10.60
C GLU A 157 -4.63 26.55 -10.43
N PHE A 158 -5.32 25.53 -9.88
CA PHE A 158 -4.71 24.25 -9.53
C PHE A 158 -5.22 23.07 -10.36
N ALA A 159 -6.27 23.27 -11.17
CA ALA A 159 -6.94 22.21 -11.91
C ALA A 159 -5.97 21.33 -12.74
N ASP A 160 -5.05 21.97 -13.45
CA ASP A 160 -4.05 21.29 -14.30
C ASP A 160 -3.01 20.47 -13.51
N LYS A 161 -2.92 20.69 -12.19
CA LYS A 161 -1.93 20.04 -11.31
C LYS A 161 -2.52 18.88 -10.50
N ARG A 162 -3.80 18.54 -10.74
CA ARG A 162 -4.54 17.54 -9.96
C ARG A 162 -3.85 16.17 -9.96
N ASP A 163 -3.46 15.67 -11.12
CA ASP A 163 -2.85 14.34 -11.26
C ASP A 163 -1.48 14.28 -10.56
N SER A 164 -0.67 15.34 -10.68
CA SER A 164 0.61 15.41 -9.98
C SER A 164 0.43 15.51 -8.46
N GLY A 165 -0.62 16.21 -8.00
CA GLY A 165 -0.97 16.28 -6.58
C GLY A 165 -1.40 14.93 -5.99
N PHE A 166 -2.22 14.17 -6.72
CA PHE A 166 -2.58 12.81 -6.31
C PHE A 166 -1.38 11.87 -6.31
N SER A 167 -0.44 12.03 -7.25
CA SER A 167 0.81 11.26 -7.26
C SER A 167 1.66 11.54 -6.02
N LEU A 168 1.78 12.81 -5.59
CA LEU A 168 2.45 13.18 -4.34
C LEU A 168 1.74 12.61 -3.11
N PHE A 169 0.41 12.68 -3.09
CA PHE A 169 -0.40 12.14 -2.01
C PHE A 169 -0.21 10.61 -1.88
N TYR A 170 -0.19 9.89 -3.01
CA TYR A 170 0.05 8.45 -3.05
C TYR A 170 1.47 8.08 -2.62
N MET A 171 2.47 8.85 -3.04
CA MET A 171 3.86 8.68 -2.60
C MET A 171 3.98 8.83 -1.08
N ALA A 172 3.29 9.81 -0.48
CA ALA A 172 3.27 10.03 0.96
C ALA A 172 2.71 8.82 1.75
N ILE A 173 1.69 8.14 1.20
CA ILE A 173 1.16 6.88 1.75
C ILE A 173 2.26 5.82 1.82
N ASN A 174 2.95 5.60 0.70
CA ASN A 174 3.98 4.57 0.60
C ASN A 174 5.22 4.90 1.43
N LEU A 175 5.51 6.17 1.64
CA LEU A 175 6.59 6.58 2.55
C LEU A 175 6.27 6.17 4.00
N GLY A 176 5.02 6.34 4.45
CA GLY A 176 4.58 5.82 5.75
C GLY A 176 4.72 4.29 5.84
N ALA A 177 4.27 3.57 4.80
CA ALA A 177 4.34 2.12 4.74
C ALA A 177 5.79 1.57 4.71
N LEU A 178 6.73 2.29 4.10
CA LEU A 178 8.15 1.91 4.02
C LEU A 178 8.82 1.79 5.38
N PHE A 179 8.54 2.73 6.28
CA PHE A 179 9.17 2.75 7.61
C PHE A 179 8.44 1.86 8.63
N ALA A 180 7.22 1.48 8.36
CA ALA A 180 6.34 0.81 9.31
C ALA A 180 6.88 -0.54 9.83
N PRO A 181 7.33 -1.50 8.98
CA PRO A 181 7.88 -2.76 9.46
C PRO A 181 9.15 -2.59 10.28
N THR A 182 10.06 -1.71 9.85
CA THR A 182 11.29 -1.41 10.60
C THR A 182 10.97 -0.82 11.98
N ALA A 183 9.99 0.07 12.09
CA ALA A 183 9.57 0.64 13.37
C ALA A 183 8.94 -0.43 14.27
N ALA A 184 8.07 -1.30 13.72
CA ALA A 184 7.48 -2.40 14.46
C ALA A 184 8.55 -3.32 15.07
N ILE A 185 9.48 -3.81 14.24
CA ILE A 185 10.55 -4.70 14.67
C ILE A 185 11.46 -4.02 15.72
N SER A 186 11.83 -2.75 15.49
CA SER A 186 12.71 -2.01 16.39
C SER A 186 12.10 -1.85 17.78
N VAL A 187 10.81 -1.50 17.86
CA VAL A 187 10.15 -1.31 19.14
C VAL A 187 9.87 -2.64 19.84
N MET A 188 9.55 -3.71 19.10
CA MET A 188 9.39 -5.05 19.64
C MET A 188 10.71 -5.56 20.23
N ASN A 189 11.82 -5.42 19.49
CA ASN A 189 13.15 -5.80 19.99
C ASN A 189 13.54 -4.99 21.24
N TRP A 190 13.25 -3.69 21.26
CA TRP A 190 13.47 -2.89 22.46
C TRP A 190 12.65 -3.38 23.65
N ALA A 191 11.38 -3.72 23.44
CA ALA A 191 10.53 -4.25 24.50
C ALA A 191 11.04 -5.59 25.04
N GLN A 192 11.51 -6.48 24.15
CA GLN A 192 12.05 -7.79 24.57
C GLN A 192 13.41 -7.65 25.27
N LEU A 193 14.34 -6.89 24.71
CA LEU A 193 15.74 -6.82 25.18
C LEU A 193 15.91 -5.87 26.37
N SER A 194 15.18 -4.74 26.41
CA SER A 194 15.36 -3.71 27.44
C SER A 194 14.32 -3.77 28.54
N LEU A 195 13.10 -4.23 28.24
CA LEU A 195 12.00 -4.30 29.21
C LEU A 195 11.66 -5.74 29.62
N ASN A 196 12.33 -6.75 29.04
CA ASN A 196 12.14 -8.18 29.30
C ASN A 196 10.70 -8.69 29.07
N TYR A 197 9.97 -8.10 28.09
CA TYR A 197 8.68 -8.63 27.66
C TYR A 197 8.85 -9.90 26.82
N SER A 198 7.83 -10.76 26.85
CA SER A 198 7.75 -11.91 25.95
C SER A 198 7.62 -11.48 24.49
N LYS A 199 7.91 -12.37 23.52
CA LYS A 199 7.65 -12.12 22.12
C LYS A 199 6.18 -11.75 21.89
N ALA A 200 5.25 -12.51 22.49
CA ALA A 200 3.82 -12.28 22.39
C ALA A 200 3.39 -10.90 22.90
N ASP A 201 3.89 -10.48 24.07
CA ASP A 201 3.57 -9.16 24.62
C ASP A 201 4.23 -8.02 23.85
N SER A 202 5.37 -8.26 23.19
CA SER A 202 6.10 -7.22 22.44
C SER A 202 5.31 -6.67 21.25
N TYR A 203 4.38 -7.42 20.65
CA TYR A 203 3.51 -6.94 19.59
C TYR A 203 2.65 -5.74 20.01
N HIS A 204 2.23 -5.69 21.27
CA HIS A 204 1.44 -4.57 21.81
C HIS A 204 2.20 -3.24 21.75
N PHE A 205 3.54 -3.28 21.81
CA PHE A 205 4.37 -2.08 21.62
C PHE A 205 4.36 -1.59 20.17
N ALA A 206 4.28 -2.47 19.17
CA ALA A 206 4.08 -2.08 17.79
C ALA A 206 2.71 -1.39 17.61
N PHE A 207 1.67 -1.89 18.26
CA PHE A 207 0.34 -1.24 18.25
C PHE A 207 0.36 0.11 19.00
N ALA A 208 1.16 0.26 20.06
CA ALA A 208 1.37 1.54 20.73
C ALA A 208 2.06 2.57 19.80
N VAL A 209 3.00 2.14 18.95
CA VAL A 209 3.57 3.01 17.90
C VAL A 209 2.48 3.51 16.96
N ALA A 210 1.51 2.67 16.60
CA ALA A 210 0.35 3.11 15.81
C ALA A 210 -0.47 4.18 16.53
N CYS A 211 -0.69 4.06 17.86
CA CYS A 211 -1.33 5.11 18.65
C CYS A 211 -0.59 6.45 18.54
N VAL A 212 0.72 6.43 18.77
CA VAL A 212 1.56 7.65 18.71
C VAL A 212 1.50 8.28 17.32
N SER A 213 1.54 7.47 16.27
CA SER A 213 1.49 7.96 14.89
C SER A 213 0.14 8.59 14.55
N VAL A 214 -0.96 8.04 15.04
CA VAL A 214 -2.30 8.60 14.84
C VAL A 214 -2.45 9.92 15.63
N ILE A 215 -1.86 10.05 16.82
CA ILE A 215 -1.78 11.32 17.55
C ILE A 215 -0.99 12.36 16.73
N ALA A 216 0.16 11.99 16.19
CA ALA A 216 0.93 12.87 15.32
C ALA A 216 0.13 13.31 14.08
N SER A 217 -0.61 12.39 13.47
CA SER A 217 -1.51 12.67 12.34
C SER A 217 -2.57 13.71 12.70
N ILE A 218 -3.21 13.59 13.86
CA ILE A 218 -4.23 14.54 14.35
C ILE A 218 -3.62 15.92 14.60
N ILE A 219 -2.44 15.97 15.23
CA ILE A 219 -1.73 17.23 15.50
C ILE A 219 -1.40 17.94 14.19
N ILE A 220 -0.82 17.23 13.21
CA ILE A 220 -0.51 17.77 11.87
C ILE A 220 -1.78 18.31 11.21
N TYR A 221 -2.87 17.54 11.25
CA TYR A 221 -4.15 17.93 10.65
C TYR A 221 -4.69 19.24 11.26
N TYR A 222 -4.66 19.37 12.58
CA TYR A 222 -5.14 20.58 13.26
C TYR A 222 -4.21 21.78 13.07
N LEU A 223 -2.89 21.60 13.14
CA LEU A 223 -1.92 22.68 12.90
C LEU A 223 -2.06 23.25 11.49
N GLY A 224 -2.29 22.38 10.50
CA GLY A 224 -2.45 22.79 9.11
C GLY A 224 -3.87 23.15 8.69
N LYS A 225 -4.87 23.10 9.57
CA LYS A 225 -6.30 23.27 9.24
C LYS A 225 -6.61 24.52 8.42
N ARG A 226 -5.88 25.59 8.64
CA ARG A 226 -6.05 26.86 7.90
C ARG A 226 -5.73 26.73 6.40
N THR A 227 -4.87 25.79 6.02
CA THR A 227 -4.41 25.60 4.63
C THR A 227 -5.45 24.92 3.74
N PHE A 228 -6.42 24.21 4.33
CA PHE A 228 -7.48 23.48 3.64
C PHE A 228 -8.89 23.79 4.19
N ALA A 229 -9.07 24.88 4.94
CA ALA A 229 -10.34 25.24 5.56
C ALA A 229 -11.49 25.40 4.54
N HIS A 230 -11.18 25.76 3.29
CA HIS A 230 -12.14 25.95 2.20
C HIS A 230 -12.70 24.64 1.61
N VAL A 231 -12.05 23.49 1.86
CA VAL A 231 -12.48 22.15 1.38
C VAL A 231 -13.08 21.27 2.49
N THR A 232 -13.39 21.82 3.64
CA THR A 232 -13.93 21.08 4.79
C THR A 232 -15.42 20.76 4.70
N GLY A 233 -16.08 21.31 3.71
CA GLY A 233 -17.46 21.27 3.22
C GLY A 233 -18.56 20.62 4.04
N VAL A 234 -19.50 21.42 4.54
CA VAL A 234 -20.93 21.29 4.25
C VAL A 234 -21.26 22.51 3.37
N THR A 235 -20.89 22.50 2.13
CA THR A 235 -21.44 23.47 1.19
C THR A 235 -22.86 23.02 0.88
N LYS A 236 -23.83 23.83 1.37
CA LYS A 236 -25.14 23.93 0.72
C LYS A 236 -24.88 23.84 -0.78
N LYS A 237 -25.47 22.81 -1.44
CA LYS A 237 -25.48 22.58 -2.89
C LYS A 237 -24.59 23.55 -3.66
N ALA A 238 -23.42 23.10 -4.12
CA ALA A 238 -22.72 23.82 -5.18
C ALA A 238 -23.74 24.08 -6.30
N PRO A 239 -23.84 25.31 -6.80
CA PRO A 239 -24.73 25.57 -7.92
C PRO A 239 -24.35 24.59 -9.04
N ALA A 240 -25.32 24.04 -9.74
CA ALA A 240 -25.19 23.13 -10.87
C ALA A 240 -24.32 23.67 -12.06
N ALA A 241 -23.48 24.65 -11.82
CA ALA A 241 -22.60 25.31 -12.79
C ALA A 241 -21.30 24.53 -13.07
N VAL A 242 -20.78 23.72 -12.11
CA VAL A 242 -19.56 22.93 -12.36
C VAL A 242 -19.87 21.64 -13.12
N ALA A 243 -21.11 21.16 -13.05
CA ALA A 243 -21.57 20.04 -13.89
C ALA A 243 -21.79 20.44 -15.37
N LYS A 244 -21.76 21.74 -15.69
CA LYS A 244 -22.02 22.22 -17.06
C LYS A 244 -20.77 22.41 -17.90
N THR A 245 -19.56 22.34 -17.34
CA THR A 245 -18.32 22.50 -18.14
C THR A 245 -17.73 21.17 -18.62
N GLU A 246 -18.19 20.02 -18.11
CA GLU A 246 -17.89 18.69 -18.68
C GLU A 246 -19.02 18.16 -19.59
N SER A 247 -20.05 18.94 -19.89
CA SER A 247 -21.25 18.49 -20.62
C SER A 247 -21.25 18.79 -22.10
N HIS A 248 -20.12 18.65 -22.78
CA HIS A 248 -20.09 18.47 -24.25
C HIS A 248 -19.66 17.06 -24.67
N ALA A 249 -19.55 16.11 -23.74
CA ALA A 249 -19.63 14.71 -24.12
C ALA A 249 -21.12 14.35 -24.23
N GLN A 250 -21.60 14.03 -25.42
CA GLN A 250 -22.93 13.53 -25.72
C GLN A 250 -23.34 12.52 -24.63
N GLN A 251 -24.56 12.70 -24.07
CA GLN A 251 -25.15 11.68 -23.20
C GLN A 251 -25.18 10.35 -23.97
N PRO A 252 -24.50 9.28 -23.49
CA PRO A 252 -24.55 8.01 -24.18
C PRO A 252 -26.01 7.52 -24.25
N ALA A 253 -26.39 6.91 -25.35
CA ALA A 253 -27.69 6.26 -25.50
C ALA A 253 -27.90 5.26 -24.37
N GLU A 254 -29.16 4.94 -24.03
CA GLU A 254 -29.51 4.05 -22.90
C GLU A 254 -28.88 2.65 -23.03
N ASP A 255 -28.70 2.17 -24.25
CA ASP A 255 -28.00 0.92 -24.60
C ASP A 255 -26.50 0.97 -24.25
N ASP A 256 -25.84 2.11 -24.40
CA ASP A 256 -24.42 2.32 -24.08
C ASP A 256 -24.17 2.29 -22.55
N THR A 257 -25.16 2.72 -21.77
CA THR A 257 -25.09 2.68 -20.28
C THR A 257 -25.02 1.24 -19.75
N LYS A 258 -25.82 0.33 -20.28
CA LYS A 258 -25.83 -1.08 -19.87
C LYS A 258 -24.52 -1.77 -20.27
N GLU A 259 -24.03 -1.54 -21.47
CA GLU A 259 -22.75 -2.10 -21.94
C GLU A 259 -21.58 -1.65 -21.07
N ARG A 260 -21.51 -0.37 -20.70
CA ARG A 260 -20.49 0.19 -19.79
C ARG A 260 -20.50 -0.44 -18.41
N ILE A 261 -21.70 -0.60 -17.81
CA ILE A 261 -21.85 -1.25 -16.49
C ILE A 261 -21.38 -2.70 -16.57
N VAL A 262 -21.79 -3.45 -17.60
CA VAL A 262 -21.33 -4.84 -17.78
C VAL A 262 -19.82 -4.91 -17.93
N CYS A 263 -19.20 -4.02 -18.71
CA CYS A 263 -17.75 -3.96 -18.88
C CYS A 263 -17.04 -3.70 -17.53
N LEU A 264 -17.58 -2.81 -16.70
CA LEU A 264 -17.03 -2.56 -15.36
C LEU A 264 -17.15 -3.79 -14.45
N CYS A 265 -18.28 -4.49 -14.46
CA CYS A 265 -18.45 -5.74 -13.70
C CYS A 265 -17.46 -6.83 -14.13
N LEU A 266 -17.15 -6.94 -15.43
CA LEU A 266 -16.13 -7.87 -15.94
C LEU A 266 -14.72 -7.51 -15.41
N VAL A 267 -14.40 -6.23 -15.35
CA VAL A 267 -13.12 -5.77 -14.75
C VAL A 267 -13.12 -6.03 -13.25
N PHE A 268 -14.22 -5.82 -12.54
CA PHE A 268 -14.31 -6.10 -11.09
C PHE A 268 -14.04 -7.57 -10.77
N ALA A 269 -14.46 -8.51 -11.62
CA ALA A 269 -14.13 -9.93 -11.43
C ALA A 269 -12.62 -10.18 -11.45
N VAL A 270 -11.87 -9.51 -12.33
CA VAL A 270 -10.40 -9.57 -12.35
C VAL A 270 -9.78 -8.90 -11.13
N VAL A 271 -10.34 -7.79 -10.68
CA VAL A 271 -9.89 -7.05 -9.48
C VAL A 271 -10.01 -7.90 -8.23
N ILE A 272 -11.08 -8.71 -8.09
CA ILE A 272 -11.24 -9.67 -6.99
C ILE A 272 -10.07 -10.64 -6.96
N SER A 273 -9.75 -11.27 -8.09
CA SER A 273 -8.64 -12.22 -8.20
C SER A 273 -7.28 -11.59 -7.92
N PHE A 274 -7.08 -10.34 -8.37
CA PHE A 274 -5.84 -9.61 -8.11
C PHE A 274 -5.63 -9.36 -6.63
N TRP A 275 -6.61 -8.79 -5.92
CA TRP A 275 -6.45 -8.46 -4.51
C TRP A 275 -6.35 -9.70 -3.61
N MET A 276 -7.02 -10.79 -3.99
CA MET A 276 -6.81 -12.10 -3.36
C MET A 276 -5.34 -12.56 -3.45
N ALA A 277 -4.74 -12.43 -4.64
CA ALA A 277 -3.35 -12.80 -4.85
C ALA A 277 -2.39 -11.79 -4.19
N PHE A 278 -2.61 -10.50 -4.38
CA PHE A 278 -1.70 -9.45 -3.93
C PHE A 278 -1.58 -9.36 -2.40
N HIS A 279 -2.70 -9.44 -1.68
CA HIS A 279 -2.69 -9.33 -0.21
C HIS A 279 -2.18 -10.59 0.51
N GLN A 280 -1.70 -11.60 -0.22
CA GLN A 280 -0.86 -12.65 0.38
C GLN A 280 0.43 -12.08 0.98
N ASN A 281 0.83 -10.88 0.58
CA ASN A 281 2.00 -10.18 1.14
C ASN A 281 1.93 -10.01 2.67
N GLY A 282 0.75 -9.86 3.24
CA GLY A 282 0.53 -9.75 4.69
C GLY A 282 0.10 -11.06 5.36
N LEU A 283 -0.10 -12.14 4.61
CA LEU A 283 -0.52 -13.44 5.14
C LEU A 283 0.49 -14.54 4.80
N THR A 284 0.28 -15.28 3.71
CA THR A 284 1.09 -16.46 3.39
C THR A 284 2.54 -16.13 3.04
N LEU A 285 2.82 -14.97 2.43
CA LEU A 285 4.21 -14.54 2.20
C LEU A 285 4.91 -14.14 3.51
N THR A 286 4.16 -13.65 4.52
CA THR A 286 4.72 -13.39 5.86
C THR A 286 5.03 -14.71 6.58
N TRP A 287 4.17 -15.72 6.47
CA TRP A 287 4.48 -17.05 7.00
C TRP A 287 5.63 -17.72 6.27
N PHE A 288 5.68 -17.60 4.94
CA PHE A 288 6.83 -18.11 4.19
C PHE A 288 8.15 -17.44 4.60
N ALA A 289 8.08 -16.13 4.91
CA ALA A 289 9.23 -15.42 5.44
C ALA A 289 9.66 -15.93 6.83
N ASP A 290 8.71 -16.31 7.68
CA ASP A 290 8.96 -16.79 9.05
C ASP A 290 9.43 -18.25 9.07
N GLU A 291 8.79 -19.12 8.26
CA GLU A 291 9.02 -20.56 8.30
C GLU A 291 10.12 -21.04 7.35
N TYR A 292 10.34 -20.36 6.21
CA TYR A 292 11.19 -20.88 5.13
C TYR A 292 12.34 -19.97 4.74
N THR A 293 12.39 -18.72 5.21
CA THR A 293 13.44 -17.82 4.78
C THR A 293 14.55 -17.74 5.81
N ALA A 294 15.80 -17.74 5.34
CA ALA A 294 16.96 -17.63 6.21
C ALA A 294 16.83 -16.41 7.15
N THR A 295 17.01 -16.63 8.45
CA THR A 295 16.90 -15.61 9.49
C THR A 295 18.09 -14.66 9.54
N LYS A 296 19.11 -14.93 8.73
CA LYS A 296 20.33 -14.12 8.60
C LYS A 296 20.69 -13.95 7.13
N SER A 297 21.23 -12.78 6.82
CA SER A 297 21.76 -12.46 5.49
C SER A 297 23.15 -11.84 5.60
N THR A 298 23.99 -12.04 4.60
CA THR A 298 25.39 -11.57 4.57
C THR A 298 25.67 -10.82 3.27
N GLY A 299 26.75 -10.06 3.26
CA GLY A 299 27.24 -9.37 2.06
C GLY A 299 26.24 -8.36 1.51
N ILE A 300 26.19 -8.20 0.18
CA ILE A 300 25.35 -7.18 -0.48
C ILE A 300 23.85 -7.43 -0.24
N GLU A 301 23.42 -8.70 -0.12
CA GLU A 301 22.02 -9.03 0.14
C GLU A 301 21.55 -8.44 1.48
N SER A 302 22.38 -8.46 2.51
CA SER A 302 22.04 -7.91 3.83
C SER A 302 21.72 -6.41 3.82
N MET A 303 22.26 -5.67 2.84
CA MET A 303 22.00 -4.23 2.71
C MET A 303 20.52 -3.93 2.43
N MET A 304 19.78 -4.87 1.85
CA MET A 304 18.34 -4.68 1.53
C MET A 304 17.48 -4.61 2.81
N PHE A 305 17.94 -5.13 3.94
CA PHE A 305 17.19 -5.16 5.20
C PHE A 305 17.42 -3.92 6.08
N ASP A 306 18.25 -2.98 5.64
CA ASP A 306 18.39 -1.66 6.26
C ASP A 306 17.61 -0.62 5.46
N VAL A 307 16.58 -0.04 6.07
CA VAL A 307 15.71 0.97 5.46
C VAL A 307 16.46 2.19 4.96
N ARG A 308 17.63 2.50 5.54
CA ARG A 308 18.51 3.61 5.09
C ARG A 308 19.04 3.35 3.69
N ASN A 309 19.41 2.11 3.37
CA ASN A 309 19.85 1.70 2.03
C ASN A 309 18.72 1.76 1.01
N LEU A 310 17.51 1.36 1.41
CA LEU A 310 16.32 1.48 0.55
C LEU A 310 16.00 2.95 0.23
N LEU A 311 16.12 3.85 1.21
CA LEU A 311 15.99 5.28 0.98
C LEU A 311 17.05 5.82 0.01
N ALA A 312 18.31 5.40 0.17
CA ALA A 312 19.38 5.80 -0.74
C ALA A 312 19.08 5.34 -2.19
N CYS A 313 18.55 4.13 -2.37
CA CYS A 313 18.09 3.65 -3.68
C CYS A 313 16.96 4.53 -4.25
N ILE A 314 15.97 4.89 -3.43
CA ILE A 314 14.90 5.81 -3.84
C ILE A 314 15.49 7.15 -4.30
N PHE A 315 16.41 7.74 -3.53
CA PHE A 315 17.02 9.02 -3.88
C PHE A 315 17.83 8.94 -5.17
N ILE A 316 18.54 7.83 -5.41
CA ILE A 316 19.27 7.61 -6.66
C ILE A 316 18.29 7.53 -7.83
N VAL A 317 17.19 6.76 -7.74
CA VAL A 317 16.21 6.65 -8.80
C VAL A 317 15.59 8.01 -9.13
N TYR A 318 15.11 8.75 -8.14
CA TYR A 318 14.55 10.09 -8.36
C TYR A 318 15.60 11.07 -8.88
N GLY A 319 16.83 10.97 -8.41
CA GLY A 319 17.96 11.77 -8.90
C GLY A 319 18.25 11.49 -10.38
N LEU A 320 18.31 10.22 -10.80
CA LEU A 320 18.50 9.85 -12.20
C LEU A 320 17.39 10.44 -13.09
N PHE A 321 16.12 10.27 -12.72
CA PHE A 321 15.01 10.88 -13.47
C PHE A 321 15.11 12.42 -13.48
N GLY A 322 15.45 13.02 -12.35
CA GLY A 322 15.63 14.47 -12.22
C GLY A 322 16.75 15.03 -13.10
N LEU A 323 17.84 14.30 -13.29
CA LEU A 323 18.94 14.71 -14.19
C LEU A 323 18.48 14.88 -15.64
N PHE A 324 17.50 14.06 -16.10
CA PHE A 324 16.97 14.13 -17.46
C PHE A 324 15.81 15.11 -17.61
N GLN A 325 14.97 15.28 -16.58
CA GLN A 325 13.71 16.02 -16.69
C GLN A 325 13.74 17.39 -16.03
N ALA A 326 14.50 17.57 -14.95
CA ALA A 326 14.55 18.82 -14.20
C ALA A 326 15.51 19.85 -14.82
N LYS A 327 15.29 21.13 -14.49
CA LYS A 327 16.12 22.27 -14.93
C LYS A 327 16.61 23.08 -13.73
N GLY A 328 17.68 23.83 -13.92
CA GLY A 328 18.23 24.72 -12.89
C GLY A 328 18.61 24.00 -11.61
N ILE A 329 18.31 24.59 -10.46
CA ILE A 329 18.67 24.09 -9.12
C ILE A 329 18.14 22.66 -8.88
N ALA A 330 16.93 22.33 -9.35
CA ALA A 330 16.39 21.00 -9.19
C ALA A 330 17.25 19.92 -9.87
N ARG A 331 17.85 20.21 -11.01
CA ARG A 331 18.81 19.31 -11.70
C ARG A 331 20.09 19.13 -10.89
N SER A 332 20.60 20.20 -10.27
CA SER A 332 21.79 20.12 -9.40
C SER A 332 21.51 19.27 -8.16
N LEU A 333 20.35 19.46 -7.52
CA LEU A 333 19.92 18.61 -6.40
C LEU A 333 19.79 17.13 -6.80
N ALA A 334 19.27 16.87 -8.01
CA ALA A 334 19.19 15.51 -8.56
C ALA A 334 20.58 14.88 -8.70
N GLY A 335 21.58 15.62 -9.18
CA GLY A 335 22.98 15.18 -9.23
C GLY A 335 23.57 14.87 -7.85
N VAL A 336 23.30 15.74 -6.87
CA VAL A 336 23.71 15.52 -5.47
C VAL A 336 23.08 14.25 -4.91
N MET A 337 21.78 13.99 -5.17
CA MET A 337 21.09 12.79 -4.70
C MET A 337 21.72 11.51 -5.27
N VAL A 338 22.09 11.49 -6.56
CA VAL A 338 22.75 10.33 -7.18
C VAL A 338 24.15 10.14 -6.58
N ALA A 339 24.96 11.19 -6.52
CA ALA A 339 26.34 11.08 -6.07
C ALA A 339 26.45 10.68 -4.59
N LEU A 340 25.73 11.38 -3.71
CA LEU A 340 25.75 11.09 -2.28
C LEU A 340 25.01 9.79 -1.93
N GLY A 341 23.94 9.45 -2.66
CA GLY A 341 23.24 8.18 -2.49
C GLY A 341 24.12 6.99 -2.87
N ALA A 342 24.82 7.06 -4.00
CA ALA A 342 25.78 6.02 -4.41
C ALA A 342 26.96 5.92 -3.44
N PHE A 343 27.51 7.06 -3.00
CA PHE A 343 28.57 7.09 -1.98
C PHE A 343 28.09 6.46 -0.67
N PHE A 344 26.85 6.76 -0.23
CA PHE A 344 26.26 6.18 0.96
C PHE A 344 26.17 4.65 0.86
N LEU A 345 25.62 4.14 -0.24
CA LEU A 345 25.52 2.69 -0.46
C LEU A 345 26.89 2.01 -0.49
N TYR A 346 27.88 2.64 -1.14
CA TYR A 346 29.23 2.10 -1.15
C TYR A 346 29.82 1.96 0.25
N GLN A 347 29.59 2.95 1.11
CA GLN A 347 30.10 2.94 2.49
C GLN A 347 29.33 1.97 3.40
N MET A 348 28.09 1.62 3.04
CA MET A 348 27.24 0.68 3.79
C MET A 348 27.47 -0.79 3.40
N VAL A 349 28.35 -1.07 2.42
CA VAL A 349 28.72 -2.45 2.09
C VAL A 349 29.34 -3.12 3.32
N PRO A 350 28.74 -4.20 3.84
CA PRO A 350 29.22 -4.83 5.05
C PRO A 350 30.57 -5.50 4.83
N ALA A 351 31.39 -5.55 5.87
CA ALA A 351 32.61 -6.33 5.85
C ALA A 351 32.30 -7.83 5.67
N PRO A 352 33.22 -8.61 5.07
CA PRO A 352 33.05 -10.05 4.93
C PRO A 352 32.77 -10.73 6.28
N GLY A 353 31.73 -11.57 6.33
CA GLY A 353 31.34 -12.30 7.54
C GLY A 353 30.43 -11.55 8.51
N VAL A 354 30.06 -10.30 8.23
CA VAL A 354 29.03 -9.59 9.01
C VAL A 354 27.66 -10.13 8.63
N GLU A 355 26.93 -10.60 9.64
CA GLU A 355 25.55 -11.10 9.51
C GLU A 355 24.55 -10.02 9.92
N THR A 356 23.46 -9.89 9.15
CA THR A 356 22.31 -9.05 9.47
C THR A 356 21.11 -9.97 9.75
N SER A 357 20.43 -9.75 10.87
CA SER A 357 19.21 -10.48 11.20
C SER A 357 18.08 -10.10 10.25
N VAL A 358 17.38 -11.11 9.75
CA VAL A 358 16.21 -10.95 8.86
C VAL A 358 15.00 -11.52 9.59
N SER A 359 13.97 -10.70 9.74
CA SER A 359 12.70 -11.10 10.38
C SER A 359 11.54 -10.97 9.39
N ALA A 360 10.53 -11.83 9.52
CA ALA A 360 9.44 -11.93 8.56
C ALA A 360 8.72 -10.58 8.28
N PRO A 361 8.39 -9.73 9.26
CA PRO A 361 7.70 -8.48 8.97
C PRO A 361 8.47 -7.51 8.06
N ILE A 362 9.82 -7.60 8.01
CA ILE A 362 10.66 -6.67 7.23
C ILE A 362 10.36 -6.72 5.73
N PHE A 363 9.91 -7.89 5.22
CA PHE A 363 9.63 -8.04 3.80
C PHE A 363 8.50 -7.14 3.30
N GLN A 364 7.56 -6.75 4.16
CA GLN A 364 6.44 -5.90 3.76
C GLN A 364 6.87 -4.48 3.37
N GLN A 365 8.05 -3.99 3.82
CA GLN A 365 8.60 -2.70 3.40
C GLN A 365 8.95 -2.65 1.91
N PHE A 366 9.25 -3.81 1.28
CA PHE A 366 9.67 -3.86 -0.11
C PHE A 366 8.57 -3.44 -1.08
N ASN A 367 7.31 -3.79 -0.82
CA ASN A 367 6.22 -3.30 -1.67
C ASN A 367 6.21 -1.76 -1.69
N ALA A 368 6.19 -1.11 -0.54
CA ALA A 368 6.17 0.34 -0.45
C ALA A 368 7.42 0.99 -1.09
N CYS A 369 8.60 0.41 -0.87
CA CYS A 369 9.84 0.84 -1.50
C CYS A 369 9.75 0.77 -3.02
N PHE A 370 9.35 -0.37 -3.56
CA PHE A 370 9.25 -0.57 -5.00
C PHE A 370 8.13 0.25 -5.64
N VAL A 371 7.01 0.49 -4.96
CA VAL A 371 5.99 1.44 -5.46
C VAL A 371 6.60 2.82 -5.67
N VAL A 372 7.35 3.33 -4.68
CA VAL A 372 7.99 4.65 -4.78
C VAL A 372 9.03 4.65 -5.91
N MET A 373 9.88 3.62 -6.00
CA MET A 373 10.95 3.54 -7.02
C MET A 373 10.42 3.30 -8.43
N LEU A 374 9.43 2.43 -8.61
CA LEU A 374 8.94 2.03 -9.93
C LEU A 374 7.90 3.00 -10.51
N THR A 375 7.27 3.85 -9.68
CA THR A 375 6.29 4.84 -10.18
C THR A 375 6.88 5.75 -11.26
N PRO A 376 8.02 6.45 -11.07
CA PRO A 376 8.62 7.27 -12.13
C PRO A 376 9.06 6.44 -13.34
N VAL A 377 9.52 5.19 -13.13
CA VAL A 377 9.89 4.26 -14.21
C VAL A 377 8.67 3.91 -15.05
N SER A 378 7.55 3.56 -14.40
CA SER A 378 6.28 3.22 -15.07
C SER A 378 5.74 4.40 -15.87
N ILE A 379 5.74 5.61 -15.31
CA ILE A 379 5.32 6.84 -15.99
C ILE A 379 6.19 7.09 -17.24
N ALA A 380 7.51 6.96 -17.10
CA ALA A 380 8.43 7.16 -18.22
C ALA A 380 8.24 6.10 -19.32
N LEU A 381 8.07 4.83 -18.95
CA LEU A 381 7.83 3.73 -19.88
C LEU A 381 6.54 3.94 -20.70
N PHE A 382 5.42 4.21 -20.03
CA PHE A 382 4.14 4.41 -20.71
C PHE A 382 4.11 5.72 -21.47
N GLY A 383 4.72 6.79 -20.97
CA GLY A 383 4.89 8.04 -21.70
C GLY A 383 5.71 7.86 -22.99
N TRP A 384 6.80 7.07 -22.94
CA TRP A 384 7.59 6.73 -24.13
C TRP A 384 6.80 5.85 -25.11
N LEU A 385 6.04 4.86 -24.64
CA LEU A 385 5.17 4.07 -25.51
C LEU A 385 4.07 4.93 -26.12
N GLY A 386 3.48 5.86 -25.34
CA GLY A 386 2.48 6.80 -25.80
C GLY A 386 2.99 7.73 -26.88
N SER A 387 4.23 8.26 -26.74
CA SER A 387 4.86 9.10 -27.78
C SER A 387 5.07 8.38 -29.12
N LYS A 388 5.13 7.03 -29.08
CA LYS A 388 5.22 6.17 -30.27
C LYS A 388 3.87 5.64 -30.77
N GLY A 389 2.76 6.04 -30.15
CA GLY A 389 1.42 5.50 -30.45
C GLY A 389 1.25 4.01 -30.12
N LYS A 390 2.11 3.44 -29.26
CA LYS A 390 2.13 2.02 -28.89
C LYS A 390 1.71 1.76 -27.45
N GLU A 391 1.19 2.76 -26.74
CA GLU A 391 0.73 2.58 -25.37
C GLU A 391 -0.46 1.62 -25.33
N PRO A 392 -0.39 0.53 -24.54
CA PRO A 392 -1.51 -0.39 -24.40
C PRO A 392 -2.70 0.29 -23.72
N LYS A 393 -3.92 -0.02 -24.18
CA LYS A 393 -5.14 0.43 -23.53
C LYS A 393 -5.26 -0.14 -22.11
N ALA A 394 -6.06 0.52 -21.25
CA ALA A 394 -6.21 0.15 -19.85
C ALA A 394 -6.56 -1.34 -19.62
N PRO A 395 -7.52 -1.97 -20.33
CA PRO A 395 -7.79 -3.39 -20.15
C PRO A 395 -6.60 -4.30 -20.48
N VAL A 396 -5.77 -3.95 -21.45
CA VAL A 396 -4.55 -4.71 -21.80
C VAL A 396 -3.53 -4.62 -20.65
N LYS A 397 -3.34 -3.43 -20.07
CA LYS A 397 -2.43 -3.23 -18.94
C LYS A 397 -2.87 -4.05 -17.72
N ILE A 398 -4.17 -4.08 -17.43
CA ILE A 398 -4.76 -4.91 -16.34
C ILE A 398 -4.47 -6.40 -16.60
N GLY A 399 -4.68 -6.88 -17.82
CA GLY A 399 -4.38 -8.27 -18.21
C GLY A 399 -2.89 -8.60 -18.07
N LEU A 400 -2.00 -7.69 -18.51
CA LEU A 400 -0.56 -7.83 -18.30
C LEU A 400 -0.19 -7.85 -16.81
N GLY A 401 -0.84 -7.04 -15.98
CA GLY A 401 -0.67 -7.07 -14.53
C GLY A 401 -0.96 -8.45 -13.94
N MET A 402 -2.04 -9.11 -14.39
CA MET A 402 -2.36 -10.47 -13.96
C MET A 402 -1.31 -11.51 -14.42
N LEU A 403 -0.77 -11.38 -15.65
CA LEU A 403 0.33 -12.25 -16.12
C LEU A 403 1.61 -12.05 -15.30
N VAL A 404 1.93 -10.80 -14.95
CA VAL A 404 3.08 -10.49 -14.10
C VAL A 404 2.89 -11.07 -12.68
N ALA A 405 1.69 -10.96 -12.10
CA ALA A 405 1.38 -11.60 -10.82
C ALA A 405 1.49 -13.13 -10.90
N ALA A 406 1.01 -13.73 -11.99
CA ALA A 406 1.19 -15.17 -12.23
C ALA A 406 2.67 -15.57 -12.32
N ALA A 407 3.53 -14.73 -12.91
CA ALA A 407 4.98 -14.99 -12.97
C ALA A 407 5.63 -14.96 -11.59
N ALA A 408 5.19 -14.06 -10.67
CA ALA A 408 5.66 -14.06 -9.29
C ALA A 408 5.33 -15.38 -8.58
N TYR A 409 4.10 -15.86 -8.72
CA TYR A 409 3.67 -17.13 -8.12
C TYR A 409 4.26 -18.37 -8.81
N LEU A 410 4.54 -18.30 -10.11
CA LEU A 410 5.32 -19.35 -10.80
C LEU A 410 6.73 -19.47 -10.20
N MET A 411 7.39 -18.35 -9.98
CA MET A 411 8.71 -18.32 -9.34
C MET A 411 8.68 -18.97 -7.96
N LEU A 412 7.70 -18.61 -7.11
CA LEU A 412 7.51 -19.24 -5.80
C LEU A 412 7.20 -20.73 -5.91
N THR A 413 6.32 -21.14 -6.84
CA THR A 413 5.98 -22.55 -7.09
C THR A 413 7.22 -23.36 -7.41
N LEU A 414 8.05 -22.87 -8.34
CA LEU A 414 9.28 -23.56 -8.76
C LEU A 414 10.33 -23.61 -7.64
N SER A 415 10.46 -22.53 -6.87
CA SER A 415 11.41 -22.44 -5.76
C SER A 415 10.98 -23.25 -4.53
N SER A 416 9.71 -23.64 -4.46
CA SER A 416 9.19 -24.45 -3.35
C SER A 416 9.21 -25.95 -3.62
N VAL A 417 9.68 -26.39 -4.79
CA VAL A 417 9.80 -27.82 -5.12
C VAL A 417 10.80 -28.49 -4.17
N GLY A 418 10.33 -29.50 -3.43
CA GLY A 418 11.15 -30.24 -2.48
C GLY A 418 11.28 -29.61 -1.09
N LEU A 419 10.66 -28.46 -0.84
CA LEU A 419 10.55 -27.93 0.52
C LEU A 419 9.56 -28.77 1.34
N PRO A 420 9.79 -28.92 2.66
CA PRO A 420 8.84 -29.60 3.54
C PRO A 420 7.49 -28.85 3.56
N ALA A 421 6.41 -29.55 3.90
CA ALA A 421 5.12 -28.92 4.10
C ALA A 421 5.16 -27.96 5.31
N ALA A 422 4.39 -26.87 5.23
CA ALA A 422 4.30 -25.90 6.32
C ALA A 422 3.70 -26.52 7.59
N ASP A 423 4.06 -25.94 8.75
CA ASP A 423 3.41 -26.25 10.02
C ASP A 423 2.24 -25.26 10.25
N PRO A 424 0.99 -25.67 9.99
CA PRO A 424 -0.14 -24.76 10.07
C PRO A 424 -0.55 -24.39 11.52
N VAL A 425 0.06 -25.01 12.52
CA VAL A 425 -0.29 -24.83 13.93
C VAL A 425 0.78 -24.03 14.67
N ASN A 426 2.04 -24.45 14.58
CA ASN A 426 3.10 -23.83 15.39
C ASN A 426 4.00 -22.90 14.57
N HIS A 427 3.83 -22.86 13.24
CA HIS A 427 4.65 -22.03 12.35
C HIS A 427 6.15 -22.20 12.57
N THR A 428 6.60 -23.45 12.73
CA THR A 428 8.00 -23.78 13.02
C THR A 428 8.87 -23.56 11.78
N HIS A 429 10.09 -23.11 12.00
CA HIS A 429 11.05 -22.89 10.91
C HIS A 429 11.41 -24.20 10.21
N GLN A 430 11.25 -24.25 8.88
CA GLN A 430 11.34 -25.47 8.07
C GLN A 430 12.58 -25.51 7.16
N ALA A 431 13.03 -24.34 6.67
CA ALA A 431 14.13 -24.26 5.72
C ALA A 431 14.75 -22.85 5.69
N ASP A 432 15.98 -22.75 5.15
CA ASP A 432 16.73 -21.49 4.97
C ASP A 432 16.80 -21.11 3.49
N VAL A 433 15.67 -20.72 2.90
CA VAL A 433 15.61 -20.19 1.54
C VAL A 433 16.21 -18.78 1.50
N ALA A 434 16.95 -18.46 0.44
CA ALA A 434 17.57 -17.14 0.28
C ALA A 434 16.51 -16.01 0.34
N PRO A 435 16.71 -15.00 1.17
CA PRO A 435 15.79 -13.85 1.30
C PRO A 435 15.50 -13.14 -0.02
N ALA A 436 16.45 -13.15 -0.96
CA ALA A 436 16.29 -12.58 -2.30
C ALA A 436 15.08 -13.15 -3.06
N LEU A 437 14.66 -14.39 -2.81
CA LEU A 437 13.45 -14.95 -3.43
C LEU A 437 12.23 -14.11 -3.11
N LEU A 438 12.00 -13.81 -1.83
CA LEU A 438 10.86 -12.98 -1.42
C LEU A 438 11.01 -11.53 -1.90
N VAL A 439 12.19 -10.94 -1.82
CA VAL A 439 12.44 -9.58 -2.33
C VAL A 439 12.05 -9.49 -3.81
N ASN A 440 12.46 -10.46 -4.64
CA ASN A 440 12.09 -10.51 -6.05
C ASN A 440 10.58 -10.76 -6.24
N THR A 441 9.96 -11.57 -5.40
CA THR A 441 8.49 -11.77 -5.41
C THR A 441 7.76 -10.44 -5.17
N TYR A 442 8.16 -9.69 -4.15
CA TYR A 442 7.60 -8.36 -3.88
C TYR A 442 7.84 -7.37 -5.04
N LEU A 443 9.01 -7.41 -5.68
CA LEU A 443 9.31 -6.58 -6.85
C LEU A 443 8.33 -6.87 -8.00
N ILE A 444 8.15 -8.15 -8.35
CA ILE A 444 7.28 -8.56 -9.45
C ILE A 444 5.82 -8.25 -9.12
N LEU A 445 5.35 -8.55 -7.90
CA LEU A 445 3.99 -8.25 -7.46
C LEU A 445 3.72 -6.73 -7.43
N THR A 446 4.69 -5.92 -7.04
CA THR A 446 4.56 -4.45 -7.06
C THR A 446 4.45 -3.93 -8.49
N PHE A 447 5.20 -4.50 -9.43
CA PHE A 447 5.06 -4.14 -10.84
C PHE A 447 3.67 -4.52 -11.39
N ALA A 448 3.14 -5.69 -11.00
CA ALA A 448 1.76 -6.08 -11.30
C ALA A 448 0.74 -5.09 -10.73
N GLU A 449 0.94 -4.64 -9.48
CA GLU A 449 0.09 -3.63 -8.82
C GLU A 449 0.06 -2.31 -9.61
N LEU A 450 1.20 -1.81 -10.04
CA LEU A 450 1.29 -0.57 -10.81
C LEU A 450 0.60 -0.67 -12.18
N LEU A 451 0.53 -1.86 -12.77
CA LEU A 451 -0.21 -2.12 -14.01
C LEU A 451 -1.72 -2.24 -13.81
N LEU A 452 -2.19 -2.51 -12.60
CA LEU A 452 -3.61 -2.78 -12.35
C LEU A 452 -4.28 -1.68 -11.51
N SER A 453 -3.72 -1.34 -10.36
CA SER A 453 -4.43 -0.52 -9.36
C SER A 453 -4.72 0.91 -9.84
N PRO A 454 -3.74 1.75 -10.24
CA PRO A 454 -4.02 3.11 -10.70
C PRO A 454 -4.78 3.12 -12.02
N ILE A 455 -4.50 2.16 -12.90
CA ILE A 455 -5.09 2.06 -14.23
C ILE A 455 -6.55 1.61 -14.13
N GLY A 456 -6.85 0.67 -13.24
CA GLY A 456 -8.21 0.20 -13.00
C GLY A 456 -9.12 1.29 -12.45
N ILE A 457 -8.66 2.06 -11.45
CA ILE A 457 -9.39 3.20 -10.93
C ILE A 457 -9.63 4.25 -12.03
N SER A 458 -8.63 4.56 -12.84
CA SER A 458 -8.76 5.47 -13.99
C SER A 458 -9.77 4.94 -15.00
N PHE A 459 -9.74 3.64 -15.31
CA PHE A 459 -10.70 3.00 -16.21
C PHE A 459 -12.13 3.13 -15.69
N VAL A 460 -12.37 2.84 -14.39
CA VAL A 460 -13.70 3.00 -13.78
C VAL A 460 -14.20 4.44 -13.89
N THR A 461 -13.36 5.43 -13.60
CA THR A 461 -13.76 6.85 -13.66
C THR A 461 -14.09 7.33 -15.08
N LYS A 462 -13.44 6.78 -16.09
CA LYS A 462 -13.65 7.13 -17.52
C LYS A 462 -14.88 6.44 -18.10
N VAL A 463 -15.06 5.14 -17.79
CA VAL A 463 -16.10 4.30 -18.42
C VAL A 463 -17.43 4.43 -17.70
N ALA A 464 -17.44 4.70 -16.39
CA ALA A 464 -18.67 4.77 -15.60
C ALA A 464 -19.65 5.82 -16.16
N PRO A 465 -20.92 5.44 -16.39
CA PRO A 465 -21.96 6.40 -16.77
C PRO A 465 -22.08 7.50 -15.72
N VAL A 466 -22.28 8.75 -16.13
CA VAL A 466 -22.32 9.92 -15.23
C VAL A 466 -23.28 9.72 -14.07
N LYS A 467 -24.47 9.18 -14.34
CA LYS A 467 -25.52 8.88 -13.33
C LYS A 467 -25.06 7.87 -12.27
N TYR A 468 -24.19 6.92 -12.63
CA TYR A 468 -23.77 5.80 -11.79
C TYR A 468 -22.29 5.84 -11.38
N LYS A 469 -21.60 6.95 -11.62
CA LYS A 469 -20.13 7.09 -11.38
C LYS A 469 -19.76 6.75 -9.93
N GLY A 470 -20.48 7.29 -8.95
CA GLY A 470 -20.26 6.98 -7.53
C GLY A 470 -20.53 5.50 -7.19
N LEU A 471 -21.60 4.92 -7.76
CA LEU A 471 -21.92 3.50 -7.57
C LEU A 471 -20.84 2.58 -8.14
N MET A 472 -20.30 2.89 -9.31
CA MET A 472 -19.22 2.11 -9.94
C MET A 472 -17.90 2.23 -9.17
N MET A 473 -17.58 3.41 -8.63
CA MET A 473 -16.44 3.56 -7.70
C MET A 473 -16.66 2.76 -6.40
N GLY A 474 -17.88 2.76 -5.87
CA GLY A 474 -18.26 1.87 -4.77
C GLY A 474 -18.08 0.40 -5.12
N GLY A 475 -18.45 -0.01 -6.34
CA GLY A 475 -18.23 -1.36 -6.87
C GLY A 475 -16.77 -1.79 -6.87
N TRP A 476 -15.84 -0.88 -7.18
CA TRP A 476 -14.40 -1.13 -7.06
C TRP A 476 -13.99 -1.48 -5.62
N PHE A 477 -14.48 -0.74 -4.62
CA PHE A 477 -14.18 -1.04 -3.21
C PHE A 477 -14.82 -2.34 -2.76
N VAL A 478 -16.03 -2.65 -3.20
CA VAL A 478 -16.69 -3.93 -2.93
C VAL A 478 -15.90 -5.09 -3.55
N ALA A 479 -15.47 -4.96 -4.81
CA ALA A 479 -14.63 -5.96 -5.46
C ALA A 479 -13.31 -6.18 -4.69
N THR A 480 -12.66 -5.09 -4.25
CA THR A 480 -11.46 -5.17 -3.41
C THR A 480 -11.75 -5.87 -2.09
N ALA A 481 -12.86 -5.56 -1.43
CA ALA A 481 -13.25 -6.19 -0.16
C ALA A 481 -13.54 -7.69 -0.32
N ILE A 482 -14.17 -8.10 -1.42
CA ILE A 482 -14.39 -9.52 -1.75
C ILE A 482 -13.04 -10.21 -1.99
N GLY A 483 -12.16 -9.62 -2.79
CA GLY A 483 -10.81 -10.15 -3.01
C GLY A 483 -10.04 -10.32 -1.71
N ASN A 484 -10.11 -9.33 -0.81
CA ASN A 484 -9.50 -9.39 0.51
C ASN A 484 -10.06 -10.50 1.40
N LYS A 485 -11.37 -10.78 1.31
CA LYS A 485 -11.95 -11.92 2.05
C LYS A 485 -11.43 -13.25 1.51
N LEU A 486 -11.24 -13.37 0.19
CA LEU A 486 -10.71 -14.58 -0.45
C LEU A 486 -9.21 -14.81 -0.16
N VAL A 487 -8.50 -13.86 0.44
CA VAL A 487 -7.10 -14.03 0.90
C VAL A 487 -6.97 -15.21 1.87
N SER A 488 -8.04 -15.57 2.60
CA SER A 488 -8.04 -16.74 3.50
C SER A 488 -7.90 -18.08 2.77
N ILE A 489 -8.25 -18.19 1.49
CA ILE A 489 -8.22 -19.47 0.76
C ILE A 489 -6.81 -20.10 0.75
N PRO A 490 -5.75 -19.43 0.28
CA PRO A 490 -4.39 -19.96 0.39
C PRO A 490 -3.93 -20.18 1.84
N GLY A 491 -4.44 -19.39 2.78
CA GLY A 491 -4.16 -19.57 4.20
C GLY A 491 -4.73 -20.88 4.77
N HIS A 492 -5.94 -21.28 4.37
CA HIS A 492 -6.49 -22.60 4.72
C HIS A 492 -5.75 -23.77 4.03
N MET A 493 -5.03 -23.49 2.96
CA MET A 493 -4.16 -24.47 2.30
C MET A 493 -2.78 -24.58 2.97
N TRP A 494 -2.47 -23.72 3.96
CA TRP A 494 -1.21 -23.76 4.69
C TRP A 494 -1.11 -25.06 5.47
N GLY A 495 -0.03 -25.79 5.28
CA GLY A 495 0.11 -27.19 5.72
C GLY A 495 0.00 -28.22 4.58
N MET A 496 -0.48 -27.79 3.40
CA MET A 496 -0.35 -28.58 2.17
C MET A 496 1.03 -28.36 1.54
N ASP A 497 1.31 -29.08 0.45
CA ASP A 497 2.50 -28.83 -0.36
C ASP A 497 2.51 -27.38 -0.86
N LEU A 498 3.62 -26.68 -0.64
CA LEU A 498 3.75 -25.25 -1.02
C LEU A 498 3.60 -25.04 -2.53
N THR A 499 3.99 -26.03 -3.35
CA THR A 499 3.79 -25.94 -4.79
C THR A 499 2.33 -25.90 -5.17
N LEU A 500 1.46 -26.55 -4.39
CA LEU A 500 0.00 -26.47 -4.56
C LEU A 500 -0.53 -25.10 -4.12
N VAL A 501 -0.06 -24.55 -3.00
CA VAL A 501 -0.49 -23.25 -2.50
C VAL A 501 -0.18 -22.14 -3.52
N TRP A 502 1.10 -22.04 -3.93
CA TRP A 502 1.53 -21.04 -4.90
C TRP A 502 1.01 -21.30 -6.31
N GLY A 503 0.94 -22.58 -6.71
CA GLY A 503 0.39 -23.02 -7.99
C GLY A 503 -1.10 -22.63 -8.14
N THR A 504 -1.88 -22.71 -7.07
CA THR A 504 -3.28 -22.25 -7.06
C THR A 504 -3.39 -20.76 -7.34
N LEU A 505 -2.57 -19.92 -6.69
CA LEU A 505 -2.54 -18.48 -6.94
C LEU A 505 -2.07 -18.15 -8.36
N MET A 506 -1.05 -18.86 -8.86
CA MET A 506 -0.59 -18.76 -10.24
C MET A 506 -1.73 -19.03 -11.23
N VAL A 507 -2.44 -20.16 -11.05
CA VAL A 507 -3.54 -20.55 -11.94
C VAL A 507 -4.68 -19.54 -11.89
N ILE A 508 -5.06 -19.04 -10.71
CA ILE A 508 -6.09 -18.00 -10.58
C ILE A 508 -5.69 -16.74 -11.34
N CYS A 509 -4.44 -16.29 -11.22
CA CYS A 509 -3.93 -15.14 -11.96
C CYS A 509 -3.94 -15.38 -13.49
N LEU A 510 -3.55 -16.57 -13.94
CA LEU A 510 -3.60 -16.95 -15.36
C LEU A 510 -5.03 -16.99 -15.90
N LEU A 511 -5.97 -17.57 -15.15
CA LEU A 511 -7.40 -17.61 -15.52
C LEU A 511 -7.99 -16.20 -15.59
N ALA A 512 -7.66 -15.32 -14.66
CA ALA A 512 -8.09 -13.91 -14.69
C ALA A 512 -7.48 -13.15 -15.88
N ALA A 513 -6.20 -13.42 -16.21
CA ALA A 513 -5.57 -12.86 -17.41
C ALA A 513 -6.25 -13.38 -18.69
N ALA A 514 -6.47 -14.69 -18.80
CA ALA A 514 -7.17 -15.28 -19.95
C ALA A 514 -8.59 -14.71 -20.10
N PHE A 515 -9.31 -14.56 -18.98
CA PHE A 515 -10.64 -14.00 -18.97
C PHE A 515 -10.68 -12.55 -19.51
N ILE A 516 -9.80 -11.67 -19.02
CA ILE A 516 -9.80 -10.27 -19.50
C ILE A 516 -9.39 -10.17 -20.97
N PHE A 517 -8.46 -11.00 -21.45
CA PHE A 517 -8.08 -11.04 -22.86
C PHE A 517 -9.20 -11.62 -23.73
N ALA A 518 -9.99 -12.58 -23.25
CA ALA A 518 -11.15 -13.10 -23.96
C ALA A 518 -12.24 -12.01 -24.19
N VAL A 519 -12.45 -11.13 -23.20
CA VAL A 519 -13.44 -10.06 -23.30
C VAL A 519 -12.87 -8.73 -23.79
N ILE A 520 -11.58 -8.67 -24.18
CA ILE A 520 -10.85 -7.44 -24.47
C ILE A 520 -11.47 -6.60 -25.58
N LYS A 521 -12.03 -7.25 -26.61
CA LYS A 521 -12.70 -6.54 -27.72
C LYS A 521 -13.89 -5.72 -27.20
N LYS A 522 -14.66 -6.29 -26.25
CA LYS A 522 -15.80 -5.62 -25.62
C LYS A 522 -15.33 -4.45 -24.74
N LEU A 523 -14.30 -4.68 -23.92
CA LEU A 523 -13.74 -3.65 -23.04
C LEU A 523 -13.14 -2.48 -23.84
N ASN A 524 -12.49 -2.76 -24.96
CA ASN A 524 -11.87 -1.73 -25.81
C ASN A 524 -12.87 -0.86 -26.59
N ARG A 525 -14.15 -1.25 -26.68
CA ARG A 525 -15.20 -0.42 -27.29
C ARG A 525 -15.62 0.73 -26.39
N VAL A 526 -15.57 0.54 -25.09
CA VAL A 526 -16.02 1.51 -24.09
C VAL A 526 -14.86 2.29 -23.44
N SER A 527 -13.58 1.93 -23.77
CA SER A 527 -12.36 2.51 -23.17
C SER A 527 -11.86 3.74 -23.93
#